data_6f53ef72f354243a92cdfceb70d4e13c
#
_entry.id   6f53ef72f354243a92cdfceb70d4e13c
#
_cell.length_a   1.000
_cell.length_b   1.000
_cell.length_c   1.000
_cell.angle_alpha   90.00
_cell.angle_beta   90.00
_cell.angle_gamma   90.00
#
_symmetry.space_group_name_H-M   'P 1'
#
loop_
_entity.id
_entity.type
_entity.pdbx_description
1 polymer ?
#
loop_
_entity_poly.entity_id
_entity_poly.type
_entity_poly.pdbx_seq_one_letter_code
_entity_poly.pdbx_strand_id
1 'polypeptide(L)'
;MKKIVQMIFAITTMVLVFVSCKKDITDLNVDKNAATEMDMAYLVSNGTLRIAGEYENTRANMLYSATMIQHTASTAGYFSGDRYLYNAQYSGAYMERHFTDVIRNFSQAIEKTKGVADLVNINSTAVILRAFDLHRMTDLYGDIPYTQAGYGLVDGDKNWFPKYESQKDVYAALVKDIKAARDKMSASAKSMGTQDFIYGGDIAKWKKFANSLLMRIAMRMSNVDATGAAAVYKEAQASGAFTSNADNAHIKFATGPQGINRNGLNDGYWNTYKYSRDCKISKTFIDWMKANNDPRLMIVSGGIGSPDVASEWKTGVADQEGMPNGYTAANIAGALSTEKAAAYKALTSQANRVFSMLNLKYLDWEDPYLLITYGEVELMNAEAALKGWLTTSAETHFNNGVKAAIQNWTNFDASFSKTTSEIDTYIAGRGFAAASSTNKLKLIGEEYWAATYLNDIESWSNWRRTGYPVLKPTNDPNRFEANEIPRRLIYWENEISSNPANYKIAVDRMGGDKFMTKTWWDGGK
;
A
#
# COMPACT_ATOMS: atom_id res chain seq x y z
N MET A 1 -38.40 -34.37 63.71
CA MET A 1 -37.14 -33.69 63.98
C MET A 1 -35.98 -34.19 63.05
N LYS A 2 -35.66 -35.50 62.93
CA LYS A 2 -34.56 -35.99 62.12
C LYS A 2 -34.60 -35.56 60.62
N LYS A 3 -35.78 -35.56 60.00
CA LYS A 3 -35.92 -35.16 58.57
C LYS A 3 -35.68 -33.66 58.32
N ILE A 4 -36.07 -32.81 59.33
CA ILE A 4 -35.87 -31.36 59.22
C ILE A 4 -34.41 -31.00 59.42
N VAL A 5 -33.66 -31.70 60.28
CA VAL A 5 -32.21 -31.53 60.47
C VAL A 5 -31.44 -31.94 59.26
N GLN A 6 -31.84 -33.06 58.61
CA GLN A 6 -31.22 -33.52 57.37
C GLN A 6 -31.44 -32.55 56.19
N MET A 7 -32.62 -31.96 56.10
CA MET A 7 -32.96 -30.97 55.09
C MET A 7 -32.21 -29.64 55.29
N ILE A 8 -32.06 -29.18 56.52
CA ILE A 8 -31.24 -27.99 56.84
C ILE A 8 -29.78 -28.25 56.56
N PHE A 9 -29.25 -29.42 56.90
CA PHE A 9 -27.86 -29.78 56.59
C PHE A 9 -27.60 -29.85 55.09
N ALA A 10 -28.54 -30.41 54.30
CA ALA A 10 -28.43 -30.45 52.85
C ALA A 10 -28.48 -29.05 52.20
N ILE A 11 -29.34 -28.16 52.71
CA ILE A 11 -29.45 -26.78 52.21
C ILE A 11 -28.17 -25.99 52.57
N THR A 12 -27.66 -26.16 53.80
CA THR A 12 -26.43 -25.47 54.25
C THR A 12 -25.20 -25.94 53.45
N THR A 13 -25.13 -27.24 53.15
CA THR A 13 -24.04 -27.80 52.29
C THR A 13 -24.15 -27.30 50.85
N MET A 14 -25.35 -27.17 50.32
CA MET A 14 -25.61 -26.67 48.98
C MET A 14 -25.26 -25.18 48.85
N VAL A 15 -25.50 -24.35 49.84
CA VAL A 15 -25.14 -22.92 49.88
C VAL A 15 -23.64 -22.73 50.00
N LEU A 16 -22.92 -23.59 50.72
CA LEU A 16 -21.47 -23.52 50.88
C LEU A 16 -20.73 -23.86 49.57
N VAL A 17 -21.28 -24.68 48.70
CA VAL A 17 -20.69 -25.04 47.39
C VAL A 17 -20.80 -23.86 46.40
N PHE A 18 -21.81 -23.01 46.50
CA PHE A 18 -21.98 -21.87 45.59
C PHE A 18 -21.15 -20.63 45.96
N VAL A 19 -20.57 -20.55 47.14
CA VAL A 19 -19.76 -19.39 47.59
C VAL A 19 -18.29 -19.57 47.31
N SER A 20 -17.82 -20.82 47.10
CA SER A 20 -16.40 -21.15 46.93
C SER A 20 -15.81 -20.86 45.54
N CYS A 21 -16.64 -20.71 44.48
CA CYS A 21 -16.13 -20.67 43.11
C CYS A 21 -15.88 -19.29 42.48
N LYS A 22 -16.22 -18.18 43.17
CA LYS A 22 -16.10 -16.86 42.54
C LYS A 22 -14.72 -16.19 42.63
N LYS A 23 -13.94 -16.53 43.67
CA LYS A 23 -12.67 -15.84 43.92
C LYS A 23 -11.49 -16.43 43.12
N ASP A 24 -11.52 -17.75 42.85
CA ASP A 24 -10.42 -18.42 42.17
C ASP A 24 -10.50 -18.34 40.64
N ILE A 25 -11.70 -18.18 40.05
CA ILE A 25 -11.89 -18.12 38.60
C ILE A 25 -11.37 -16.78 38.00
N THR A 26 -11.55 -15.69 38.74
CA THR A 26 -11.00 -14.39 38.34
C THR A 26 -9.47 -14.35 38.44
N ASP A 27 -8.92 -14.97 39.47
CA ASP A 27 -7.45 -15.02 39.65
C ASP A 27 -6.77 -16.02 38.69
N LEU A 28 -7.49 -17.08 38.27
CA LEU A 28 -7.03 -18.02 37.25
C LEU A 28 -7.01 -17.41 35.82
N ASN A 29 -7.85 -16.42 35.56
CA ASN A 29 -7.94 -15.71 34.29
C ASN A 29 -6.97 -14.51 34.20
N VAL A 30 -6.28 -14.18 35.27
CA VAL A 30 -5.19 -13.18 35.24
C VAL A 30 -3.90 -13.91 34.86
N ASP A 31 -3.47 -13.72 33.65
CA ASP A 31 -2.14 -14.16 33.22
C ASP A 31 -1.08 -13.39 34.03
N LYS A 32 -0.52 -14.07 35.03
CA LYS A 32 0.53 -13.51 35.91
C LYS A 32 1.83 -13.21 35.17
N ASN A 33 1.97 -13.71 33.92
CA ASN A 33 3.10 -13.45 33.04
C ASN A 33 2.76 -12.37 31.99
N ALA A 34 1.51 -11.88 31.97
CA ALA A 34 1.16 -10.76 31.11
C ALA A 34 1.98 -9.53 31.56
N ALA A 35 2.67 -8.91 30.61
CA ALA A 35 3.35 -7.65 30.86
C ALA A 35 2.34 -6.61 31.35
N THR A 36 2.49 -6.16 32.60
CA THR A 36 1.64 -5.14 33.21
C THR A 36 1.88 -3.76 32.60
N GLU A 37 3.07 -3.55 32.01
CA GLU A 37 3.45 -2.35 31.29
C GLU A 37 4.18 -2.75 30.01
N MET A 38 3.74 -2.23 28.89
CA MET A 38 4.37 -2.43 27.57
C MET A 38 4.85 -1.07 27.06
N ASP A 39 6.11 -1.00 26.60
CA ASP A 39 6.59 0.18 25.87
C ASP A 39 5.76 0.34 24.58
N MET A 40 5.13 1.50 24.41
CA MET A 40 4.28 1.78 23.27
C MET A 40 5.03 1.75 21.93
N ALA A 41 6.35 1.85 21.95
CA ALA A 41 7.18 1.63 20.76
C ALA A 41 6.95 0.24 20.13
N TYR A 42 6.70 -0.81 20.94
CA TYR A 42 6.38 -2.15 20.40
C TYR A 42 5.06 -2.21 19.65
N LEU A 43 4.03 -1.47 20.10
CA LEU A 43 2.77 -1.37 19.35
C LEU A 43 2.97 -0.66 18.02
N VAL A 44 3.76 0.42 18.01
CA VAL A 44 4.11 1.14 16.79
C VAL A 44 4.90 0.25 15.84
N SER A 45 5.89 -0.51 16.35
CA SER A 45 6.67 -1.49 15.57
C SER A 45 5.76 -2.55 14.95
N ASN A 46 4.87 -3.13 15.75
CA ASN A 46 3.92 -4.15 15.27
C ASN A 46 3.01 -3.59 14.16
N GLY A 47 2.42 -2.42 14.39
CA GLY A 47 1.62 -1.74 13.36
C GLY A 47 2.43 -1.44 12.10
N THR A 48 3.70 -1.02 12.23
CA THR A 48 4.59 -0.72 11.10
C THR A 48 4.83 -1.97 10.24
N LEU A 49 5.20 -3.09 10.86
CA LEU A 49 5.41 -4.35 10.11
C LEU A 49 4.13 -4.80 9.40
N ARG A 50 2.97 -4.61 10.02
CA ARG A 50 1.69 -5.00 9.45
C ARG A 50 1.19 -4.10 8.31
N ILE A 51 1.73 -2.89 8.14
CA ILE A 51 1.45 -2.06 6.94
C ILE A 51 1.81 -2.81 5.65
N ALA A 52 2.92 -3.53 5.66
CA ALA A 52 3.39 -4.33 4.53
C ALA A 52 3.00 -5.79 4.67
N GLY A 53 2.51 -6.17 5.87
CA GLY A 53 2.37 -7.54 6.29
C GLY A 53 1.26 -8.29 5.59
N GLU A 54 1.51 -9.57 5.47
CA GLU A 54 0.57 -10.65 5.20
C GLU A 54 -0.34 -10.49 3.96
N TYR A 55 -1.28 -11.37 3.85
CA TYR A 55 -2.18 -11.59 2.73
C TYR A 55 -2.99 -10.37 2.28
N GLU A 56 -3.34 -9.48 3.17
CA GLU A 56 -4.35 -8.46 2.93
C GLU A 56 -3.81 -7.31 2.09
N ASN A 57 -2.57 -6.91 2.36
CA ASN A 57 -1.88 -5.97 1.48
C ASN A 57 -1.62 -6.63 0.10
N THR A 58 -1.23 -7.90 0.10
CA THR A 58 -1.06 -8.69 -1.12
C THR A 58 -2.34 -8.71 -1.96
N ARG A 59 -3.51 -8.87 -1.34
CA ARG A 59 -4.80 -8.88 -2.05
C ARG A 59 -5.11 -7.54 -2.70
N ALA A 60 -4.99 -6.44 -1.97
CA ALA A 60 -5.24 -5.11 -2.50
C ALA A 60 -4.16 -4.66 -3.51
N ASN A 61 -2.89 -4.94 -3.22
CA ASN A 61 -1.76 -4.53 -4.06
C ASN A 61 -1.59 -5.45 -5.27
N MET A 62 -1.27 -6.73 -5.06
CA MET A 62 -0.92 -7.69 -6.11
C MET A 62 -2.13 -8.16 -6.92
N LEU A 63 -3.24 -8.56 -6.25
CA LEU A 63 -4.38 -9.16 -6.95
C LEU A 63 -5.29 -8.12 -7.62
N TYR A 64 -5.30 -6.86 -7.14
CA TYR A 64 -6.10 -5.79 -7.69
C TYR A 64 -5.24 -4.69 -8.31
N SER A 65 -4.56 -3.87 -7.51
CA SER A 65 -3.94 -2.64 -8.01
C SER A 65 -2.88 -2.90 -9.08
N ALA A 66 -1.98 -3.86 -8.88
CA ALA A 66 -0.88 -4.17 -9.81
C ALA A 66 -1.38 -4.61 -11.19
N THR A 67 -2.46 -5.40 -11.22
CA THR A 67 -3.05 -5.84 -12.48
C THR A 67 -3.96 -4.79 -13.11
N MET A 68 -4.70 -4.02 -12.31
CA MET A 68 -5.51 -2.90 -12.82
C MET A 68 -4.65 -1.81 -13.46
N ILE A 69 -3.48 -1.51 -12.87
CA ILE A 69 -2.54 -0.52 -13.39
C ILE A 69 -1.59 -1.11 -14.46
N GLN A 70 -1.75 -2.40 -14.77
CA GLN A 70 -1.01 -3.12 -15.80
C GLN A 70 0.52 -3.13 -15.59
N HIS A 71 0.98 -3.20 -14.36
CA HIS A 71 2.35 -3.58 -14.03
C HIS A 71 2.54 -5.08 -14.17
N THR A 72 1.56 -5.84 -13.70
CA THR A 72 1.53 -7.30 -13.80
C THR A 72 0.28 -7.79 -14.52
N ALA A 73 0.30 -9.04 -14.93
CA ALA A 73 -0.83 -9.72 -15.55
C ALA A 73 -0.90 -11.18 -15.07
N SER A 74 -2.10 -11.75 -15.11
CA SER A 74 -2.31 -13.16 -14.76
C SER A 74 -3.53 -13.75 -15.48
N THR A 75 -3.40 -15.00 -15.89
CA THR A 75 -4.53 -15.79 -16.38
C THR A 75 -5.29 -16.53 -15.28
N ALA A 76 -4.80 -16.52 -14.04
CA ALA A 76 -5.43 -17.18 -12.91
C ALA A 76 -6.65 -16.40 -12.41
N GLY A 77 -7.73 -17.11 -12.08
CA GLY A 77 -9.04 -16.50 -11.74
C GLY A 77 -9.01 -15.64 -10.48
N TYR A 78 -8.12 -15.93 -9.53
CA TYR A 78 -8.02 -15.19 -8.29
C TYR A 78 -7.27 -13.84 -8.42
N PHE A 79 -6.57 -13.58 -9.53
CA PHE A 79 -6.09 -12.23 -9.87
C PHE A 79 -7.24 -11.38 -10.38
N SER A 80 -8.12 -11.03 -9.46
CA SER A 80 -9.42 -10.42 -9.77
C SER A 80 -9.30 -9.07 -10.49
N GLY A 81 -8.27 -8.29 -10.19
CA GLY A 81 -8.02 -7.00 -10.84
C GLY A 81 -7.66 -7.09 -12.31
N ASP A 82 -7.08 -8.20 -12.77
CA ASP A 82 -6.68 -8.38 -14.18
C ASP A 82 -7.87 -8.32 -15.15
N ARG A 83 -9.01 -8.83 -14.72
CA ARG A 83 -10.26 -8.90 -15.50
C ARG A 83 -11.41 -8.11 -14.88
N TYR A 84 -11.14 -7.29 -13.87
CA TYR A 84 -12.10 -6.50 -13.09
C TYR A 84 -13.22 -7.37 -12.50
N LEU A 85 -12.85 -8.51 -11.93
CA LEU A 85 -13.78 -9.41 -11.26
C LEU A 85 -13.97 -8.99 -9.80
N TYR A 86 -15.19 -9.08 -9.31
CA TYR A 86 -15.47 -8.89 -7.90
C TYR A 86 -15.19 -10.18 -7.12
N ASN A 87 -14.41 -10.04 -6.07
CA ASN A 87 -14.25 -11.04 -5.03
C ASN A 87 -14.39 -10.33 -3.68
N ALA A 88 -15.45 -10.63 -2.94
CA ALA A 88 -15.80 -9.96 -1.69
C ALA A 88 -14.65 -10.03 -0.66
N GLN A 89 -14.06 -11.21 -0.49
CA GLN A 89 -12.96 -11.42 0.43
C GLN A 89 -11.72 -10.60 0.06
N TYR A 90 -11.38 -10.50 -1.24
CA TYR A 90 -10.16 -9.80 -1.67
C TYR A 90 -10.36 -8.30 -1.75
N SER A 91 -11.53 -7.85 -2.21
CA SER A 91 -11.82 -6.42 -2.29
C SER A 91 -11.81 -5.74 -0.92
N GLY A 92 -12.43 -6.38 0.09
CA GLY A 92 -12.53 -5.85 1.45
C GLY A 92 -11.33 -6.13 2.35
N ALA A 93 -10.38 -6.97 1.93
CA ALA A 93 -9.32 -7.50 2.79
C ALA A 93 -8.44 -6.42 3.44
N TYR A 94 -8.07 -5.38 2.69
CA TYR A 94 -7.26 -4.28 3.22
C TYR A 94 -8.00 -3.55 4.35
N MET A 95 -9.28 -3.25 4.14
CA MET A 95 -10.11 -2.61 5.17
C MET A 95 -10.22 -3.48 6.42
N GLU A 96 -10.59 -4.76 6.26
CA GLU A 96 -10.74 -5.72 7.36
C GLU A 96 -9.50 -5.75 8.26
N ARG A 97 -8.35 -6.01 7.68
CA ARG A 97 -7.13 -6.28 8.46
C ARG A 97 -6.41 -5.03 8.91
N HIS A 98 -6.41 -3.98 8.09
CA HIS A 98 -5.73 -2.77 8.50
C HIS A 98 -6.44 -2.06 9.64
N PHE A 99 -7.78 -2.07 9.70
CA PHE A 99 -8.49 -1.55 10.88
C PHE A 99 -8.21 -2.37 12.14
N THR A 100 -8.18 -3.70 12.04
CA THR A 100 -8.01 -4.59 13.20
C THR A 100 -6.56 -4.68 13.66
N ASP A 101 -5.59 -4.65 12.76
CA ASP A 101 -4.20 -5.01 13.07
C ASP A 101 -3.22 -3.82 12.95
N VAL A 102 -3.50 -2.83 12.11
CA VAL A 102 -2.63 -1.67 11.89
C VAL A 102 -3.15 -0.46 12.66
N ILE A 103 -4.34 0.02 12.31
CA ILE A 103 -4.93 1.24 12.85
C ILE A 103 -5.18 1.13 14.35
N ARG A 104 -5.66 -0.03 14.82
CA ARG A 104 -5.86 -0.30 16.26
C ARG A 104 -4.57 -0.13 17.06
N ASN A 105 -3.45 -0.70 16.57
CA ASN A 105 -2.16 -0.62 17.26
C ASN A 105 -1.68 0.83 17.37
N PHE A 106 -1.74 1.58 16.27
CA PHE A 106 -1.37 3.00 16.27
C PHE A 106 -2.29 3.83 17.16
N SER A 107 -3.62 3.61 17.10
CA SER A 107 -4.60 4.35 17.92
C SER A 107 -4.39 4.12 19.42
N GLN A 108 -4.09 2.89 19.84
CA GLN A 108 -3.73 2.58 21.22
C GLN A 108 -2.43 3.26 21.65
N ALA A 109 -1.38 3.19 20.80
CA ALA A 109 -0.12 3.85 21.10
C ALA A 109 -0.30 5.38 21.22
N ILE A 110 -1.08 5.99 20.34
CA ILE A 110 -1.39 7.42 20.37
C ILE A 110 -2.05 7.80 21.70
N GLU A 111 -3.09 7.09 22.10
CA GLU A 111 -3.84 7.43 23.33
C GLU A 111 -3.00 7.22 24.59
N LYS A 112 -2.23 6.13 24.67
CA LYS A 112 -1.37 5.82 25.82
C LYS A 112 -0.15 6.74 25.96
N THR A 113 0.28 7.40 24.88
CA THR A 113 1.41 8.35 24.89
C THR A 113 0.99 9.81 24.86
N LYS A 114 -0.33 10.06 24.78
CA LYS A 114 -0.90 11.41 24.69
C LYS A 114 -0.59 12.26 25.91
N GLY A 115 -0.01 13.43 25.69
CA GLY A 115 0.33 14.37 26.75
C GLY A 115 1.57 14.01 27.57
N VAL A 116 2.26 12.91 27.27
CA VAL A 116 3.51 12.53 27.93
C VAL A 116 4.67 13.13 27.16
N ALA A 117 5.35 14.11 27.73
CA ALA A 117 6.38 14.89 27.06
C ALA A 117 7.53 14.03 26.50
N ASP A 118 8.03 13.08 27.29
CA ASP A 118 9.12 12.18 26.89
C ASP A 118 8.72 11.22 25.75
N LEU A 119 7.43 10.96 25.56
CA LEU A 119 6.93 10.04 24.54
C LEU A 119 6.39 10.75 23.29
N VAL A 120 6.63 12.04 23.17
CA VAL A 120 6.10 12.86 22.05
C VAL A 120 6.53 12.35 20.68
N ASN A 121 7.74 11.80 20.56
CA ASN A 121 8.22 11.25 19.29
C ASN A 121 7.55 9.92 18.96
N ILE A 122 7.33 9.04 19.95
CA ILE A 122 6.59 7.78 19.76
C ILE A 122 5.14 8.09 19.36
N ASN A 123 4.49 9.05 20.05
CA ASN A 123 3.17 9.54 19.72
C ASN A 123 3.09 10.05 18.28
N SER A 124 4.00 10.95 17.92
CA SER A 124 4.03 11.58 16.59
C SER A 124 4.30 10.57 15.48
N THR A 125 5.20 9.62 15.68
CA THR A 125 5.45 8.52 14.73
C THR A 125 4.19 7.68 14.52
N ALA A 126 3.50 7.32 15.60
CA ALA A 126 2.24 6.57 15.51
C ALA A 126 1.16 7.35 14.75
N VAL A 127 1.02 8.67 15.00
CA VAL A 127 0.08 9.53 14.26
C VAL A 127 0.40 9.58 12.77
N ILE A 128 1.68 9.75 12.41
CA ILE A 128 2.11 9.84 11.00
C ILE A 128 1.89 8.51 10.28
N LEU A 129 2.22 7.38 10.90
CA LEU A 129 2.00 6.05 10.30
C LEU A 129 0.51 5.69 10.19
N ARG A 130 -0.28 6.02 11.21
CA ARG A 130 -1.74 5.89 11.15
C ARG A 130 -2.33 6.71 10.01
N ALA A 131 -1.88 7.94 9.85
CA ALA A 131 -2.31 8.81 8.76
C ALA A 131 -1.88 8.27 7.39
N PHE A 132 -0.66 7.72 7.26
CA PHE A 132 -0.20 7.07 6.04
C PHE A 132 -1.11 5.91 5.64
N ASP A 133 -1.46 5.03 6.57
CA ASP A 133 -2.28 3.86 6.28
C ASP A 133 -3.75 4.25 5.98
N LEU A 134 -4.32 5.19 6.73
CA LEU A 134 -5.66 5.73 6.46
C LEU A 134 -5.73 6.53 5.16
N HIS A 135 -4.64 7.17 4.74
CA HIS A 135 -4.56 7.77 3.40
C HIS A 135 -4.69 6.72 2.29
N ARG A 136 -3.97 5.58 2.40
CA ARG A 136 -4.15 4.45 1.48
C ARG A 136 -5.56 3.89 1.53
N MET A 137 -6.11 3.73 2.74
CA MET A 137 -7.47 3.22 2.94
C MET A 137 -8.50 4.09 2.23
N THR A 138 -8.46 5.40 2.44
CA THR A 138 -9.41 6.31 1.78
C THR A 138 -9.20 6.38 0.26
N ASP A 139 -7.96 6.24 -0.22
CA ASP A 139 -7.68 6.14 -1.64
C ASP A 139 -8.28 4.88 -2.27
N LEU A 140 -8.29 3.76 -1.54
CA LEU A 140 -8.87 2.50 -2.02
C LEU A 140 -10.39 2.51 -2.00
N TYR A 141 -11.01 3.10 -0.95
CA TYR A 141 -12.44 2.91 -0.67
C TYR A 141 -13.29 4.19 -0.71
N GLY A 142 -12.71 5.37 -0.68
CA GLY A 142 -13.44 6.65 -0.54
C GLY A 142 -13.69 7.02 0.91
N ASP A 143 -14.95 7.19 1.30
CA ASP A 143 -15.33 7.51 2.69
C ASP A 143 -14.95 6.39 3.64
N ILE A 144 -14.35 6.72 4.78
CA ILE A 144 -13.89 5.73 5.78
C ILE A 144 -14.08 6.23 7.21
N PRO A 145 -14.15 5.36 8.21
CA PRO A 145 -13.92 5.75 9.59
C PRO A 145 -12.52 6.31 9.77
N TYR A 146 -12.40 7.51 10.34
CA TYR A 146 -11.12 8.16 10.61
C TYR A 146 -10.95 8.49 12.08
N THR A 147 -11.77 9.40 12.63
CA THR A 147 -11.59 9.91 13.99
C THR A 147 -11.80 8.83 15.06
N GLN A 148 -12.76 7.93 14.84
CA GLN A 148 -13.11 6.87 15.77
C GLN A 148 -12.41 5.54 15.48
N ALA A 149 -11.70 5.44 14.36
CA ALA A 149 -11.08 4.19 13.94
C ALA A 149 -9.98 3.71 14.89
N GLY A 150 -10.08 2.45 15.32
CA GLY A 150 -9.10 1.80 16.18
C GLY A 150 -9.20 2.13 17.67
N TYR A 151 -10.16 2.97 18.12
CA TYR A 151 -10.32 3.36 19.51
C TYR A 151 -11.32 2.53 20.31
N GLY A 152 -11.93 1.50 19.74
CA GLY A 152 -12.91 0.65 20.42
C GLY A 152 -12.40 -0.01 21.71
N LEU A 153 -11.10 -0.35 21.78
CA LEU A 153 -10.47 -0.89 23.00
C LEU A 153 -10.12 0.17 24.05
N VAL A 154 -10.09 1.45 23.67
CA VAL A 154 -9.73 2.56 24.54
C VAL A 154 -10.97 3.21 25.14
N ASP A 155 -11.96 3.52 24.28
CA ASP A 155 -13.16 4.27 24.64
C ASP A 155 -14.41 3.38 24.83
N GLY A 156 -14.22 2.06 24.77
CA GLY A 156 -15.30 1.09 24.91
C GLY A 156 -16.32 1.16 23.79
N ASP A 157 -17.60 0.96 24.14
CA ASP A 157 -18.73 0.85 23.22
C ASP A 157 -18.99 2.11 22.36
N LYS A 158 -18.49 3.27 22.75
CA LYS A 158 -18.65 4.53 22.00
C LYS A 158 -18.10 4.48 20.58
N ASN A 159 -17.10 3.63 20.32
CA ASN A 159 -16.41 3.52 19.05
C ASN A 159 -16.51 2.12 18.40
N TRP A 160 -17.44 1.29 18.85
CA TRP A 160 -17.65 -0.04 18.25
C TRP A 160 -18.29 0.05 16.86
N PHE A 161 -19.08 1.09 16.61
CA PHE A 161 -19.71 1.37 15.32
C PHE A 161 -19.24 2.73 14.80
N PRO A 162 -17.99 2.81 14.32
CA PRO A 162 -17.39 4.08 13.97
C PRO A 162 -18.12 4.73 12.79
N LYS A 163 -18.23 6.06 12.84
CA LYS A 163 -18.82 6.85 11.75
C LYS A 163 -17.86 6.89 10.56
N TYR A 164 -18.43 6.83 9.37
CA TYR A 164 -17.71 7.10 8.13
C TYR A 164 -17.69 8.60 7.87
N GLU A 165 -16.51 9.20 7.89
CA GLU A 165 -16.30 10.57 7.45
C GLU A 165 -16.21 10.64 5.92
N SER A 166 -16.62 11.78 5.35
CA SER A 166 -16.43 12.01 3.92
C SER A 166 -14.96 12.00 3.57
N GLN A 167 -14.59 11.54 2.37
CA GLN A 167 -13.19 11.54 1.94
C GLN A 167 -12.58 12.95 2.04
N LYS A 168 -13.35 13.99 1.73
CA LYS A 168 -12.93 15.39 1.89
C LYS A 168 -12.54 15.73 3.32
N ASP A 169 -13.36 15.32 4.31
CA ASP A 169 -13.09 15.57 5.72
C ASP A 169 -11.92 14.73 6.21
N VAL A 170 -11.79 13.48 5.73
CA VAL A 170 -10.64 12.62 6.00
C VAL A 170 -9.35 13.29 5.53
N TYR A 171 -9.31 13.84 4.32
CA TYR A 171 -8.13 14.54 3.78
C TYR A 171 -7.78 15.79 4.60
N ALA A 172 -8.78 16.56 5.02
CA ALA A 172 -8.56 17.69 5.92
C ALA A 172 -7.96 17.27 7.27
N ALA A 173 -8.47 16.17 7.84
CA ALA A 173 -7.96 15.60 9.09
C ALA A 173 -6.53 15.04 8.93
N LEU A 174 -6.23 14.33 7.85
CA LEU A 174 -4.89 13.85 7.52
C LEU A 174 -3.86 14.98 7.51
N VAL A 175 -4.15 16.07 6.78
CA VAL A 175 -3.27 17.24 6.71
C VAL A 175 -3.05 17.84 8.10
N LYS A 176 -4.11 18.02 8.88
CA LYS A 176 -4.05 18.59 10.23
C LYS A 176 -3.20 17.72 11.17
N ASP A 177 -3.46 16.41 11.19
CA ASP A 177 -2.84 15.50 12.14
C ASP A 177 -1.35 15.30 11.85
N ILE A 178 -0.98 15.15 10.55
CA ILE A 178 0.42 15.02 10.14
C ILE A 178 1.23 16.27 10.48
N LYS A 179 0.69 17.47 10.18
CA LYS A 179 1.34 18.74 10.54
C LYS A 179 1.56 18.85 12.05
N ALA A 180 0.51 18.60 12.82
CA ALA A 180 0.59 18.68 14.27
C ALA A 180 1.58 17.66 14.87
N ALA A 181 1.65 16.44 14.32
CA ALA A 181 2.61 15.43 14.76
C ALA A 181 4.05 15.83 14.41
N ARG A 182 4.30 16.24 13.15
CA ARG A 182 5.62 16.74 12.70
C ARG A 182 6.14 17.86 13.57
N ASP A 183 5.30 18.84 13.86
CA ASP A 183 5.69 20.06 14.58
C ASP A 183 5.99 19.78 16.06
N LYS A 184 5.38 18.76 16.65
CA LYS A 184 5.65 18.30 18.02
C LYS A 184 6.93 17.50 18.17
N MET A 185 7.46 16.89 17.11
CA MET A 185 8.67 16.07 17.18
C MET A 185 9.86 16.86 17.71
N SER A 186 10.58 16.30 18.68
CA SER A 186 11.70 16.95 19.37
C SER A 186 12.93 16.03 19.42
N ALA A 187 14.10 16.56 19.06
CA ALA A 187 15.35 15.82 19.15
C ALA A 187 15.75 15.51 20.61
N SER A 188 15.19 16.22 21.60
CA SER A 188 15.49 16.03 23.03
C SER A 188 14.59 14.99 23.72
N ALA A 189 13.48 14.57 23.09
CA ALA A 189 12.60 13.58 23.65
C ALA A 189 12.98 12.14 23.20
N LYS A 190 12.52 11.12 23.95
CA LYS A 190 12.76 9.71 23.64
C LYS A 190 12.30 9.39 22.22
N SER A 191 13.18 8.79 21.41
CA SER A 191 12.84 8.23 20.11
C SER A 191 12.50 6.74 20.25
N MET A 192 12.00 6.12 19.17
CA MET A 192 11.77 4.67 19.15
C MET A 192 13.07 3.85 19.10
N GLY A 193 14.20 4.44 18.72
CA GLY A 193 15.47 3.74 18.57
C GLY A 193 15.35 2.54 17.63
N THR A 194 15.88 1.39 18.05
CA THR A 194 15.88 0.14 17.27
C THR A 194 14.48 -0.45 17.03
N GLN A 195 13.45 0.04 17.70
CA GLN A 195 12.06 -0.34 17.47
C GLN A 195 11.46 0.33 16.21
N ASP A 196 12.16 1.30 15.63
CA ASP A 196 11.79 1.95 14.38
C ASP A 196 12.45 1.23 13.19
N PHE A 197 11.69 0.40 12.51
CA PHE A 197 12.16 -0.37 11.35
C PHE A 197 12.29 0.46 10.06
N ILE A 198 11.99 1.77 10.10
CA ILE A 198 12.12 2.67 8.96
C ILE A 198 13.40 3.49 9.08
N TYR A 199 13.54 4.26 10.15
CA TYR A 199 14.63 5.23 10.31
C TYR A 199 15.51 5.02 11.54
N GLY A 200 15.27 3.98 12.35
CA GLY A 200 16.05 3.75 13.56
C GLY A 200 15.90 4.84 14.62
N GLY A 201 14.79 5.55 14.62
CA GLY A 201 14.48 6.65 15.55
C GLY A 201 15.02 8.01 15.13
N ASP A 202 15.47 8.20 13.90
CA ASP A 202 15.93 9.49 13.37
C ASP A 202 14.76 10.46 13.17
N ILE A 203 14.66 11.43 14.08
CA ILE A 203 13.59 12.43 14.11
C ILE A 203 13.63 13.38 12.90
N ALA A 204 14.82 13.69 12.39
CA ALA A 204 14.92 14.55 11.21
C ALA A 204 14.35 13.87 9.96
N LYS A 205 14.61 12.57 9.79
CA LYS A 205 14.03 11.78 8.71
C LYS A 205 12.51 11.61 8.86
N TRP A 206 12.01 11.45 10.08
CA TRP A 206 10.56 11.42 10.33
C TRP A 206 9.86 12.71 9.93
N LYS A 207 10.47 13.86 10.21
CA LYS A 207 9.94 15.17 9.75
C LYS A 207 9.93 15.26 8.22
N LYS A 208 10.99 14.83 7.55
CA LYS A 208 11.05 14.76 6.09
C LYS A 208 9.98 13.83 5.52
N PHE A 209 9.76 12.66 6.15
CA PHE A 209 8.71 11.73 5.75
C PHE A 209 7.32 12.37 5.87
N ALA A 210 7.02 13.02 7.00
CA ALA A 210 5.76 13.73 7.21
C ALA A 210 5.52 14.79 6.12
N ASN A 211 6.53 15.58 5.77
CA ASN A 211 6.44 16.57 4.70
C ASN A 211 6.23 15.92 3.33
N SER A 212 6.95 14.84 3.01
CA SER A 212 6.79 14.11 1.74
C SER A 212 5.40 13.48 1.61
N LEU A 213 4.84 12.99 2.73
CA LEU A 213 3.47 12.49 2.78
C LEU A 213 2.43 13.62 2.59
N LEU A 214 2.64 14.78 3.20
CA LEU A 214 1.79 15.97 2.98
C LEU A 214 1.82 16.40 1.51
N MET A 215 2.97 16.36 0.85
CA MET A 215 3.08 16.67 -0.58
C MET A 215 2.29 15.66 -1.43
N ARG A 216 2.35 14.35 -1.13
CA ARG A 216 1.54 13.33 -1.81
C ARG A 216 0.04 13.56 -1.62
N ILE A 217 -0.40 13.84 -0.39
CA ILE A 217 -1.79 14.18 -0.06
C ILE A 217 -2.24 15.43 -0.83
N ALA A 218 -1.42 16.48 -0.86
CA ALA A 218 -1.72 17.69 -1.61
C ALA A 218 -1.85 17.44 -3.12
N MET A 219 -0.95 16.62 -3.71
CA MET A 219 -1.10 16.23 -5.12
C MET A 219 -2.41 15.50 -5.37
N ARG A 220 -2.84 14.63 -4.46
CA ARG A 220 -4.12 13.92 -4.59
C ARG A 220 -5.31 14.88 -4.63
N MET A 221 -5.28 15.94 -3.81
CA MET A 221 -6.32 16.98 -3.76
C MET A 221 -6.32 17.94 -4.97
N SER A 222 -5.26 17.95 -5.78
CA SER A 222 -4.97 19.02 -6.74
C SER A 222 -6.06 19.30 -7.79
N ASN A 223 -6.90 18.29 -8.11
CA ASN A 223 -7.97 18.42 -9.10
C ASN A 223 -9.30 18.94 -8.51
N VAL A 224 -9.49 18.83 -7.19
CA VAL A 224 -10.76 19.17 -6.51
C VAL A 224 -10.63 20.35 -5.56
N ASP A 225 -9.43 20.63 -5.07
CA ASP A 225 -9.08 21.79 -4.24
C ASP A 225 -7.68 22.30 -4.59
N ALA A 226 -7.53 22.90 -5.76
CA ALA A 226 -6.24 23.36 -6.27
C ALA A 226 -5.56 24.39 -5.34
N THR A 227 -6.33 25.29 -4.71
CA THR A 227 -5.81 26.32 -3.82
C THR A 227 -5.31 25.74 -2.49
N GLY A 228 -6.12 24.91 -1.83
CA GLY A 228 -5.73 24.22 -0.61
C GLY A 228 -4.57 23.26 -0.83
N ALA A 229 -4.59 22.52 -1.93
CA ALA A 229 -3.50 21.64 -2.34
C ALA A 229 -2.18 22.39 -2.52
N ALA A 230 -2.20 23.53 -3.24
CA ALA A 230 -1.01 24.35 -3.43
C ALA A 230 -0.45 24.89 -2.11
N ALA A 231 -1.31 25.31 -1.19
CA ALA A 231 -0.90 25.83 0.12
C ALA A 231 -0.23 24.74 0.97
N VAL A 232 -0.83 23.53 1.04
CA VAL A 232 -0.27 22.39 1.77
C VAL A 232 1.05 21.95 1.15
N TYR A 233 1.12 21.87 -0.18
CA TYR A 233 2.32 21.43 -0.90
C TYR A 233 3.51 22.35 -0.65
N LYS A 234 3.30 23.67 -0.84
CA LYS A 234 4.35 24.70 -0.66
C LYS A 234 4.89 24.72 0.77
N GLU A 235 3.99 24.64 1.75
CA GLU A 235 4.38 24.61 3.17
C GLU A 235 5.19 23.36 3.50
N ALA A 236 4.74 22.19 3.07
CA ALA A 236 5.43 20.93 3.31
C ALA A 236 6.82 20.90 2.64
N GLN A 237 6.91 21.35 1.39
CA GLN A 237 8.18 21.44 0.66
C GLN A 237 9.16 22.40 1.33
N ALA A 238 8.70 23.58 1.75
CA ALA A 238 9.51 24.56 2.45
C ALA A 238 9.97 24.11 3.85
N SER A 239 9.18 23.25 4.51
CA SER A 239 9.51 22.64 5.79
C SER A 239 10.54 21.50 5.70
N GLY A 240 10.96 21.11 4.50
CA GLY A 240 11.99 20.12 4.24
C GLY A 240 11.43 18.71 4.01
N ALA A 241 11.21 18.33 2.74
CA ALA A 241 10.87 16.98 2.30
C ALA A 241 12.14 16.16 2.01
N PHE A 242 12.00 14.98 1.42
CA PHE A 242 13.13 14.15 1.00
C PHE A 242 14.06 14.90 0.04
N THR A 243 15.35 14.73 0.23
CA THR A 243 16.41 15.37 -0.57
C THR A 243 17.34 14.40 -1.26
N SER A 244 17.26 13.11 -0.92
CA SER A 244 18.03 12.03 -1.56
C SER A 244 17.41 10.66 -1.28
N ASN A 245 17.87 9.62 -1.95
CA ASN A 245 17.48 8.22 -1.67
C ASN A 245 17.82 7.76 -0.25
N ALA A 246 18.72 8.45 0.47
CA ALA A 246 18.99 8.16 1.88
C ALA A 246 17.82 8.55 2.82
N ASP A 247 16.87 9.35 2.33
CA ASP A 247 15.66 9.74 3.05
C ASP A 247 14.48 8.79 2.77
N ASN A 248 14.60 7.88 1.81
CA ASN A 248 13.52 6.96 1.41
C ASN A 248 12.93 6.22 2.61
N ALA A 249 11.60 6.18 2.68
CA ALA A 249 10.88 5.43 3.70
C ALA A 249 10.67 3.99 3.24
N HIS A 250 11.45 3.10 3.79
CA HIS A 250 11.37 1.66 3.58
C HIS A 250 11.14 0.96 4.91
N ILE A 251 10.14 0.08 5.00
CA ILE A 251 10.07 -0.85 6.12
C ILE A 251 11.12 -1.93 5.89
N LYS A 252 12.00 -2.12 6.87
CA LYS A 252 13.05 -3.15 6.86
C LYS A 252 12.51 -4.43 7.45
N PHE A 253 12.75 -5.52 6.76
CA PHE A 253 12.30 -6.85 7.15
C PHE A 253 13.48 -7.78 7.48
N ALA A 254 13.15 -8.95 7.98
CA ALA A 254 14.09 -10.03 8.31
C ALA A 254 13.40 -11.37 8.08
N THR A 255 14.16 -12.45 7.90
CA THR A 255 13.61 -13.81 7.80
C THR A 255 12.95 -14.29 9.07
N GLY A 256 13.20 -13.66 10.19
CA GLY A 256 12.73 -13.85 11.57
C GLY A 256 11.80 -15.03 11.85
N PRO A 257 11.58 -15.42 13.11
CA PRO A 257 10.84 -16.65 13.41
C PRO A 257 9.36 -16.59 13.05
N GLN A 258 8.80 -15.39 12.85
CA GLN A 258 7.37 -15.18 12.57
C GLN A 258 7.16 -14.53 11.20
N GLY A 259 6.05 -14.88 10.53
CA GLY A 259 5.69 -14.35 9.21
C GLY A 259 5.63 -12.82 9.14
N ILE A 260 5.19 -12.15 10.22
CA ILE A 260 5.16 -10.68 10.31
C ILE A 260 6.53 -10.01 10.15
N ASN A 261 7.62 -10.74 10.39
CA ASN A 261 8.98 -10.22 10.20
C ASN A 261 9.39 -10.15 8.73
N ARG A 262 8.60 -10.70 7.81
CA ARG A 262 8.87 -10.79 6.38
C ARG A 262 8.11 -9.73 5.62
N ASN A 263 8.64 -9.33 4.47
CA ASN A 263 7.89 -8.55 3.51
C ASN A 263 6.69 -9.35 3.00
N GLY A 264 5.48 -8.97 3.43
CA GLY A 264 4.27 -9.73 3.11
C GLY A 264 3.89 -9.71 1.63
N LEU A 265 4.28 -8.68 0.87
CA LEU A 265 4.09 -8.66 -0.57
C LEU A 265 4.97 -9.72 -1.24
N ASN A 266 6.25 -9.80 -0.85
CA ASN A 266 7.18 -10.78 -1.38
C ASN A 266 6.82 -12.19 -0.93
N ASP A 267 6.37 -12.36 0.32
CA ASP A 267 5.82 -13.64 0.80
C ASP A 267 4.61 -14.07 -0.04
N GLY A 268 3.75 -13.15 -0.43
CA GLY A 268 2.64 -13.38 -1.35
C GLY A 268 3.10 -13.90 -2.72
N TYR A 269 4.11 -13.28 -3.32
CA TYR A 269 4.66 -13.72 -4.60
C TYR A 269 5.38 -15.07 -4.50
N TRP A 270 6.15 -15.32 -3.43
CA TRP A 270 6.92 -16.54 -3.24
C TRP A 270 6.09 -17.73 -2.77
N ASN A 271 5.45 -17.61 -1.62
CA ASN A 271 4.87 -18.74 -0.91
C ASN A 271 3.45 -19.07 -1.35
N THR A 272 2.64 -18.04 -1.56
CA THR A 272 1.22 -18.23 -1.87
C THR A 272 1.02 -18.63 -3.31
N TYR A 273 1.80 -18.04 -4.22
CA TYR A 273 1.62 -18.20 -5.65
C TYR A 273 2.80 -18.88 -6.32
N LYS A 274 3.60 -19.56 -5.53
CA LYS A 274 4.72 -20.42 -5.93
C LYS A 274 5.54 -19.85 -7.09
N TYR A 275 6.57 -19.10 -6.75
CA TYR A 275 7.56 -18.65 -7.72
C TYR A 275 7.00 -17.77 -8.84
N SER A 276 5.99 -16.97 -8.53
CA SER A 276 5.28 -16.11 -9.51
C SER A 276 4.75 -16.84 -10.75
N ARG A 277 4.40 -18.13 -10.62
CA ARG A 277 3.90 -18.93 -11.76
C ARG A 277 2.66 -18.33 -12.39
N ASP A 278 1.75 -17.80 -11.56
CA ASP A 278 0.49 -17.23 -12.02
C ASP A 278 0.57 -15.73 -12.30
N CYS A 279 1.64 -15.07 -11.90
CA CYS A 279 1.86 -13.64 -12.12
C CYS A 279 3.05 -13.41 -13.04
N LYS A 280 2.88 -12.56 -14.04
CA LYS A 280 3.89 -12.17 -15.02
C LYS A 280 3.93 -10.66 -15.13
N ILE A 281 5.02 -10.13 -15.71
CA ILE A 281 5.06 -8.72 -16.07
C ILE A 281 4.07 -8.47 -17.22
N SER A 282 3.28 -7.40 -17.10
CA SER A 282 2.28 -7.05 -18.10
C SER A 282 2.92 -6.69 -19.44
N LYS A 283 2.21 -7.01 -20.52
CA LYS A 283 2.59 -6.59 -21.88
C LYS A 283 2.68 -5.07 -21.99
N THR A 284 1.77 -4.35 -21.37
CA THR A 284 1.78 -2.89 -21.36
C THR A 284 3.08 -2.35 -20.78
N PHE A 285 3.55 -2.93 -19.67
CA PHE A 285 4.76 -2.47 -19.01
C PHE A 285 6.03 -2.86 -19.75
N ILE A 286 6.14 -4.09 -20.22
CA ILE A 286 7.29 -4.54 -21.04
C ILE A 286 7.40 -3.72 -22.33
N ASP A 287 6.29 -3.54 -23.06
CA ASP A 287 6.29 -2.79 -24.31
C ASP A 287 6.67 -1.32 -24.11
N TRP A 288 6.18 -0.70 -23.03
CA TRP A 288 6.53 0.66 -22.67
C TRP A 288 8.03 0.79 -22.34
N MET A 289 8.59 -0.14 -21.54
CA MET A 289 10.01 -0.16 -21.22
C MET A 289 10.88 -0.35 -22.46
N LYS A 290 10.50 -1.28 -23.36
CA LYS A 290 11.20 -1.50 -24.63
C LYS A 290 11.17 -0.26 -25.53
N ALA A 291 9.98 0.34 -25.70
CA ALA A 291 9.81 1.50 -26.57
C ALA A 291 10.62 2.72 -26.11
N ASN A 292 10.90 2.81 -24.81
CA ASN A 292 11.65 3.91 -24.22
C ASN A 292 13.12 3.56 -23.94
N ASN A 293 13.59 2.36 -24.24
CA ASN A 293 14.92 1.85 -23.89
C ASN A 293 15.19 1.98 -22.37
N ASP A 294 14.21 1.65 -21.55
CA ASP A 294 14.27 1.82 -20.10
C ASP A 294 15.29 0.85 -19.47
N PRO A 295 16.31 1.35 -18.75
CA PRO A 295 17.33 0.49 -18.13
C PRO A 295 16.77 -0.39 -16.99
N ARG A 296 15.56 -0.12 -16.51
CA ARG A 296 14.86 -0.95 -15.50
C ARG A 296 14.28 -2.24 -16.09
N LEU A 297 14.20 -2.41 -17.41
CA LEU A 297 13.55 -3.58 -18.03
C LEU A 297 14.06 -4.90 -17.43
N MET A 298 15.37 -5.10 -17.37
CA MET A 298 15.96 -6.33 -16.84
C MET A 298 16.08 -6.35 -15.31
N ILE A 299 15.78 -5.24 -14.64
CA ILE A 299 15.54 -5.20 -13.20
C ILE A 299 14.16 -5.77 -12.91
N VAL A 300 13.13 -5.26 -13.60
CA VAL A 300 11.73 -5.66 -13.44
C VAL A 300 11.52 -7.09 -13.92
N SER A 301 11.99 -7.41 -15.13
CA SER A 301 11.93 -8.76 -15.68
C SER A 301 13.21 -9.54 -15.35
N GLY A 302 13.05 -10.68 -14.69
CA GLY A 302 14.15 -11.62 -14.50
C GLY A 302 14.51 -12.42 -15.75
N GLY A 303 13.61 -12.48 -16.72
CA GLY A 303 13.77 -13.25 -17.95
C GLY A 303 12.56 -14.10 -18.30
N ILE A 304 12.71 -14.93 -19.33
CA ILE A 304 11.69 -15.87 -19.81
C ILE A 304 12.23 -17.29 -19.70
N GLY A 305 11.49 -18.17 -19.04
CA GLY A 305 11.88 -19.58 -18.92
C GLY A 305 11.04 -20.35 -17.91
N SER A 306 11.55 -21.51 -17.50
CA SER A 306 10.92 -22.30 -16.44
C SER A 306 11.06 -21.58 -15.09
N PRO A 307 9.97 -21.41 -14.34
CA PRO A 307 10.05 -20.88 -12.98
C PRO A 307 10.98 -21.68 -12.06
N ASP A 308 11.13 -22.98 -12.34
CA ASP A 308 11.92 -23.89 -11.51
C ASP A 308 13.43 -23.84 -11.79
N VAL A 309 13.84 -23.22 -12.91
CA VAL A 309 15.26 -23.18 -13.36
C VAL A 309 15.62 -21.77 -13.84
N ALA A 310 15.80 -20.85 -12.89
CA ALA A 310 16.10 -19.46 -13.22
C ALA A 310 17.40 -19.26 -14.02
N SER A 311 18.38 -20.18 -13.87
CA SER A 311 19.63 -20.17 -14.65
C SER A 311 19.43 -20.39 -16.16
N GLU A 312 18.29 -20.93 -16.57
CA GLU A 312 17.96 -21.15 -17.99
C GLU A 312 17.10 -20.02 -18.59
N TRP A 313 16.80 -18.98 -17.83
CA TRP A 313 15.99 -17.89 -18.33
C TRP A 313 16.71 -17.09 -19.41
N LYS A 314 15.98 -16.79 -20.48
CA LYS A 314 16.43 -15.85 -21.51
C LYS A 314 16.38 -14.44 -20.94
N THR A 315 17.55 -13.82 -20.83
CA THR A 315 17.72 -12.50 -20.19
C THR A 315 18.04 -11.37 -21.16
N GLY A 316 17.96 -11.63 -22.47
CA GLY A 316 18.11 -10.59 -23.48
C GLY A 316 16.91 -9.62 -23.48
N VAL A 317 17.15 -8.32 -23.65
CA VAL A 317 16.08 -7.31 -23.76
C VAL A 317 15.12 -7.64 -24.92
N ALA A 318 15.65 -8.12 -26.04
CA ALA A 318 14.85 -8.51 -27.21
C ALA A 318 13.92 -9.68 -26.91
N ASP A 319 14.34 -10.61 -26.04
CA ASP A 319 13.58 -11.81 -25.70
C ASP A 319 12.36 -11.51 -24.83
N GLN A 320 12.37 -10.40 -24.08
CA GLN A 320 11.32 -10.13 -23.11
C GLN A 320 9.96 -9.96 -23.77
N GLU A 321 8.95 -10.60 -23.19
CA GLU A 321 7.56 -10.56 -23.66
C GLU A 321 6.62 -10.48 -22.47
N GLY A 322 5.83 -9.41 -22.40
CA GLY A 322 4.83 -9.24 -21.34
C GLY A 322 3.56 -10.04 -21.60
N MET A 323 2.90 -10.45 -20.52
CA MET A 323 1.59 -11.11 -20.59
C MET A 323 0.50 -10.05 -20.82
N PRO A 324 -0.40 -10.21 -21.81
CA PRO A 324 -1.53 -9.31 -21.97
C PRO A 324 -2.55 -9.48 -20.84
N ASN A 325 -3.06 -8.36 -20.31
CA ASN A 325 -4.11 -8.33 -19.30
C ASN A 325 -5.50 -8.67 -19.88
N GLY A 326 -6.39 -9.18 -19.04
CA GLY A 326 -7.79 -9.42 -19.39
C GLY A 326 -8.08 -10.78 -20.01
N TYR A 327 -7.18 -11.72 -19.90
CA TYR A 327 -7.32 -13.05 -20.48
C TYR A 327 -7.36 -14.16 -19.43
N THR A 328 -8.01 -15.25 -19.79
CA THR A 328 -7.94 -16.54 -19.07
C THR A 328 -6.93 -17.46 -19.73
N ALA A 329 -6.53 -18.52 -19.04
CA ALA A 329 -5.69 -19.55 -19.63
C ALA A 329 -6.30 -20.19 -20.90
N ALA A 330 -7.62 -20.20 -20.99
CA ALA A 330 -8.34 -20.80 -22.13
C ALA A 330 -8.31 -19.91 -23.39
N ASN A 331 -8.29 -18.58 -23.23
CA ASN A 331 -8.46 -17.65 -24.36
C ASN A 331 -7.23 -16.80 -24.71
N ILE A 332 -6.20 -16.75 -23.85
CA ILE A 332 -5.00 -15.93 -24.06
C ILE A 332 -4.26 -16.26 -25.37
N ALA A 333 -4.31 -17.51 -25.84
CA ALA A 333 -3.68 -17.91 -27.09
C ALA A 333 -4.18 -17.08 -28.29
N GLY A 334 -5.42 -16.62 -28.26
CA GLY A 334 -5.98 -15.74 -29.30
C GLY A 334 -5.40 -14.32 -29.34
N ALA A 335 -4.74 -13.89 -28.28
CA ALA A 335 -4.06 -12.59 -28.18
C ALA A 335 -2.58 -12.65 -28.59
N LEU A 336 -2.05 -13.84 -28.90
CA LEU A 336 -0.65 -14.07 -29.19
C LEU A 336 -0.43 -14.26 -30.71
N SER A 337 0.80 -14.04 -31.17
CA SER A 337 1.18 -14.47 -32.52
C SER A 337 1.03 -15.98 -32.67
N THR A 338 0.88 -16.47 -33.91
CA THR A 338 0.72 -17.91 -34.19
C THR A 338 1.82 -18.76 -33.57
N GLU A 339 3.06 -18.32 -33.66
CA GLU A 339 4.23 -19.00 -33.07
C GLU A 339 4.14 -19.07 -31.54
N LYS A 340 3.84 -17.94 -30.87
CA LYS A 340 3.70 -17.87 -29.42
C LYS A 340 2.48 -18.62 -28.92
N ALA A 341 1.37 -18.60 -29.65
CA ALA A 341 0.18 -19.37 -29.33
C ALA A 341 0.47 -20.87 -29.40
N ALA A 342 1.26 -21.34 -30.39
CA ALA A 342 1.70 -22.71 -30.48
C ALA A 342 2.62 -23.10 -29.30
N ALA A 343 3.60 -22.24 -28.98
CA ALA A 343 4.47 -22.44 -27.82
C ALA A 343 3.70 -22.47 -26.51
N TYR A 344 2.73 -21.57 -26.31
CA TYR A 344 1.88 -21.54 -25.14
C TYR A 344 1.05 -22.84 -24.99
N LYS A 345 0.43 -23.30 -26.08
CA LYS A 345 -0.39 -24.52 -26.10
C LYS A 345 0.42 -25.80 -25.89
N ALA A 346 1.69 -25.82 -26.32
CA ALA A 346 2.58 -26.96 -26.13
C ALA A 346 3.01 -27.17 -24.67
N LEU A 347 2.82 -26.17 -23.81
CA LEU A 347 3.23 -26.18 -22.41
C LEU A 347 2.05 -26.55 -21.50
N THR A 348 1.63 -27.80 -21.51
CA THR A 348 0.41 -28.29 -20.83
C THR A 348 0.36 -28.08 -19.32
N SER A 349 1.50 -27.96 -18.63
CA SER A 349 1.55 -27.77 -17.16
C SER A 349 2.17 -26.46 -16.68
N GLN A 350 2.77 -25.68 -17.58
CA GLN A 350 3.50 -24.45 -17.26
C GLN A 350 3.34 -23.41 -18.39
N ALA A 351 2.10 -23.21 -18.78
CA ALA A 351 1.70 -22.39 -19.94
C ALA A 351 2.27 -20.96 -19.94
N ASN A 352 2.75 -20.46 -18.81
CA ASN A 352 3.24 -19.09 -18.67
C ASN A 352 4.76 -18.91 -18.95
N ARG A 353 5.46 -19.97 -19.42
CA ARG A 353 6.92 -19.91 -19.72
C ARG A 353 7.29 -18.99 -20.90
N VAL A 354 6.32 -18.53 -21.67
CA VAL A 354 6.52 -17.64 -22.82
C VAL A 354 6.49 -16.17 -22.45
N PHE A 355 6.25 -15.85 -21.19
CA PHE A 355 6.15 -14.47 -20.71
C PHE A 355 7.25 -14.13 -19.72
N SER A 356 7.59 -12.85 -19.65
CA SER A 356 8.57 -12.28 -18.72
C SER A 356 8.17 -12.50 -17.27
N MET A 357 9.05 -13.14 -16.52
CA MET A 357 8.92 -13.41 -15.09
C MET A 357 9.29 -12.17 -14.28
N LEU A 358 8.71 -12.05 -13.08
CA LEU A 358 9.24 -11.13 -12.08
C LEU A 358 10.69 -11.53 -11.74
N ASN A 359 11.55 -10.55 -11.54
CA ASN A 359 12.92 -10.85 -11.16
C ASN A 359 12.98 -11.30 -9.70
N LEU A 360 13.52 -12.48 -9.45
CA LEU A 360 13.57 -13.10 -8.12
C LEU A 360 14.39 -12.29 -7.12
N LYS A 361 15.34 -11.49 -7.60
CA LYS A 361 16.25 -10.71 -6.76
C LYS A 361 15.61 -9.54 -5.99
N TYR A 362 14.37 -9.22 -6.25
CA TYR A 362 13.60 -8.23 -5.46
C TYR A 362 12.38 -8.86 -4.76
N LEU A 363 12.36 -10.19 -4.66
CA LEU A 363 11.27 -10.93 -4.02
C LEU A 363 11.70 -11.65 -2.75
N ASP A 364 12.88 -11.34 -2.21
CA ASP A 364 13.31 -11.92 -0.95
C ASP A 364 12.48 -11.38 0.23
N TRP A 365 12.31 -12.20 1.25
CA TRP A 365 11.52 -11.85 2.43
C TRP A 365 12.10 -10.67 3.22
N GLU A 366 13.40 -10.42 3.08
CA GLU A 366 14.13 -9.33 3.74
C GLU A 366 14.12 -8.03 2.93
N ASP A 367 13.65 -8.09 1.69
CA ASP A 367 13.61 -6.92 0.82
C ASP A 367 12.73 -5.80 1.41
N PRO A 368 13.12 -4.55 1.17
CA PRO A 368 12.41 -3.41 1.72
C PRO A 368 11.01 -3.25 1.12
N TYR A 369 10.02 -2.90 1.95
CA TYR A 369 8.71 -2.48 1.48
C TYR A 369 8.67 -0.95 1.37
N LEU A 370 8.37 -0.46 0.17
CA LEU A 370 8.42 0.97 -0.14
C LEU A 370 7.17 1.71 0.37
N LEU A 371 7.34 2.78 1.14
CA LEU A 371 6.26 3.67 1.56
C LEU A 371 6.22 4.93 0.70
N ILE A 372 7.29 5.72 0.72
CA ILE A 372 7.52 6.91 -0.11
C ILE A 372 9.00 6.93 -0.50
N THR A 373 9.30 7.30 -1.75
CA THR A 373 10.67 7.43 -2.24
C THR A 373 11.00 8.86 -2.65
N TYR A 374 12.28 9.20 -2.66
CA TYR A 374 12.77 10.48 -3.17
C TYR A 374 12.46 10.66 -4.65
N GLY A 375 12.52 9.57 -5.42
CA GLY A 375 12.11 9.59 -6.82
C GLY A 375 10.67 10.06 -7.02
N GLU A 376 9.73 9.59 -6.18
CA GLU A 376 8.35 10.06 -6.18
C GLU A 376 8.24 11.54 -5.83
N VAL A 377 8.99 11.98 -4.80
CA VAL A 377 8.98 13.39 -4.34
C VAL A 377 9.46 14.32 -5.44
N GLU A 378 10.52 13.96 -6.15
CA GLU A 378 11.04 14.77 -7.25
C GLU A 378 10.08 14.80 -8.45
N LEU A 379 9.43 13.69 -8.79
CA LEU A 379 8.40 13.67 -9.84
C LEU A 379 7.17 14.51 -9.43
N MET A 380 6.78 14.53 -8.16
CA MET A 380 5.76 15.46 -7.65
C MET A 380 6.23 16.91 -7.71
N ASN A 381 7.50 17.21 -7.42
CA ASN A 381 8.07 18.55 -7.58
C ASN A 381 8.06 19.00 -9.04
N ALA A 382 8.33 18.09 -10.00
CA ALA A 382 8.23 18.38 -11.43
C ALA A 382 6.80 18.81 -11.82
N GLU A 383 5.79 18.08 -11.35
CA GLU A 383 4.39 18.44 -11.58
C GLU A 383 4.01 19.76 -10.90
N ALA A 384 4.45 19.95 -9.65
CA ALA A 384 4.20 21.19 -8.89
C ALA A 384 4.81 22.42 -9.57
N ALA A 385 5.99 22.29 -10.16
CA ALA A 385 6.62 23.36 -10.95
C ALA A 385 5.81 23.68 -12.21
N LEU A 386 5.29 22.66 -12.93
CA LEU A 386 4.40 22.89 -14.08
C LEU A 386 3.07 23.54 -13.69
N LYS A 387 2.57 23.29 -12.48
CA LYS A 387 1.38 23.96 -11.92
C LYS A 387 1.67 25.39 -11.40
N GLY A 388 2.92 25.85 -11.43
CA GLY A 388 3.31 27.15 -10.87
C GLY A 388 3.32 27.19 -9.34
N TRP A 389 3.35 26.03 -8.68
CA TRP A 389 3.45 25.96 -7.23
C TRP A 389 4.89 26.15 -6.74
N LEU A 390 5.87 25.75 -7.55
CA LEU A 390 7.29 25.94 -7.31
C LEU A 390 7.90 26.84 -8.39
N THR A 391 8.95 27.57 -8.05
CA THR A 391 9.71 28.41 -8.98
C THR A 391 10.93 27.69 -9.57
N THR A 392 11.20 26.47 -9.11
CA THR A 392 12.29 25.62 -9.56
C THR A 392 11.97 24.95 -10.91
N SER A 393 13.00 24.50 -11.61
CA SER A 393 12.84 23.88 -12.94
C SER A 393 12.12 22.55 -12.85
N ALA A 394 11.01 22.42 -13.58
CA ALA A 394 10.31 21.13 -13.73
C ALA A 394 11.20 20.06 -14.38
N GLU A 395 12.08 20.44 -15.31
CA GLU A 395 13.02 19.53 -15.96
C GLU A 395 14.06 18.98 -14.96
N THR A 396 14.62 19.86 -14.13
CA THR A 396 15.59 19.44 -13.10
C THR A 396 14.96 18.42 -12.16
N HIS A 397 13.73 18.68 -11.69
CA HIS A 397 13.01 17.75 -10.83
C HIS A 397 12.66 16.44 -11.54
N PHE A 398 12.22 16.48 -12.80
CA PHE A 398 11.96 15.30 -13.60
C PHE A 398 13.22 14.43 -13.71
N ASN A 399 14.34 15.03 -14.09
CA ASN A 399 15.61 14.31 -14.26
C ASN A 399 16.08 13.69 -12.94
N ASN A 400 16.00 14.42 -11.84
CA ASN A 400 16.34 13.93 -10.50
C ASN A 400 15.41 12.78 -10.08
N GLY A 401 14.12 12.90 -10.34
CA GLY A 401 13.12 11.89 -10.00
C GLY A 401 13.35 10.57 -10.73
N VAL A 402 13.58 10.64 -12.03
CA VAL A 402 13.88 9.46 -12.85
C VAL A 402 15.19 8.80 -12.41
N LYS A 403 16.24 9.61 -12.21
CA LYS A 403 17.53 9.11 -11.72
C LYS A 403 17.40 8.42 -10.36
N ALA A 404 16.75 9.08 -9.43
CA ALA A 404 16.53 8.54 -8.07
C ALA A 404 15.73 7.24 -8.09
N ALA A 405 14.67 7.15 -8.91
CA ALA A 405 13.84 5.96 -9.04
C ALA A 405 14.62 4.77 -9.63
N ILE A 406 15.51 5.00 -10.60
CA ILE A 406 16.37 3.94 -11.13
C ILE A 406 17.39 3.49 -10.08
N GLN A 407 18.04 4.43 -9.40
CA GLN A 407 19.05 4.12 -8.38
C GLN A 407 18.47 3.45 -7.13
N ASN A 408 17.18 3.66 -6.83
CA ASN A 408 16.52 3.04 -5.67
C ASN A 408 16.55 1.51 -5.71
N TRP A 409 16.64 0.90 -6.88
CA TRP A 409 16.68 -0.56 -7.03
C TRP A 409 17.90 -1.23 -6.38
N THR A 410 18.98 -0.49 -6.15
CA THR A 410 20.15 -1.01 -5.42
C THR A 410 19.85 -1.33 -3.95
N ASN A 411 18.72 -0.88 -3.39
CA ASN A 411 18.26 -1.28 -2.06
C ASN A 411 17.73 -2.73 -2.01
N PHE A 412 17.39 -3.30 -3.17
CA PHE A 412 16.97 -4.69 -3.30
C PHE A 412 18.15 -5.61 -3.63
N ASP A 413 18.92 -5.28 -4.66
CA ASP A 413 20.12 -6.03 -5.05
C ASP A 413 21.16 -5.09 -5.65
N ALA A 414 22.41 -5.19 -5.21
CA ALA A 414 23.49 -4.34 -5.70
C ALA A 414 23.74 -4.49 -7.22
N SER A 415 23.41 -5.67 -7.81
CA SER A 415 23.54 -5.91 -9.26
C SER A 415 22.56 -5.11 -10.11
N PHE A 416 21.56 -4.48 -9.51
CA PHE A 416 20.62 -3.58 -10.17
C PHE A 416 21.20 -2.19 -10.44
N SER A 417 22.43 -1.94 -9.98
CA SER A 417 23.13 -0.68 -10.26
C SER A 417 23.21 -0.40 -11.75
N LYS A 418 22.94 0.86 -12.11
CA LYS A 418 23.10 1.39 -13.47
C LYS A 418 24.14 2.51 -13.46
N THR A 419 24.94 2.58 -14.50
CA THR A 419 25.93 3.66 -14.66
C THR A 419 25.21 5.00 -14.85
N THR A 420 25.88 6.08 -14.48
CA THR A 420 25.39 7.43 -14.74
C THR A 420 25.10 7.66 -16.21
N SER A 421 25.95 7.14 -17.11
CA SER A 421 25.78 7.26 -18.57
C SER A 421 24.52 6.55 -19.08
N GLU A 422 24.20 5.35 -18.59
CA GLU A 422 22.95 4.65 -18.94
C GLU A 422 21.74 5.45 -18.52
N ILE A 423 21.76 5.97 -17.28
CA ILE A 423 20.66 6.76 -16.72
C ILE A 423 20.49 8.07 -17.50
N ASP A 424 21.56 8.82 -17.72
CA ASP A 424 21.51 10.10 -18.42
C ASP A 424 21.07 9.94 -19.89
N THR A 425 21.50 8.86 -20.55
CA THR A 425 21.05 8.50 -21.91
C THR A 425 19.54 8.24 -21.93
N TYR A 426 19.04 7.48 -20.97
CA TYR A 426 17.61 7.22 -20.83
C TYR A 426 16.82 8.52 -20.61
N ILE A 427 17.23 9.35 -19.66
CA ILE A 427 16.57 10.62 -19.33
C ILE A 427 16.54 11.55 -20.56
N ALA A 428 17.66 11.68 -21.28
CA ALA A 428 17.73 12.47 -22.51
C ALA A 428 16.76 11.93 -23.57
N GLY A 429 16.67 10.61 -23.71
CA GLY A 429 15.75 9.94 -24.62
C GLY A 429 14.26 10.20 -24.31
N ARG A 430 13.90 10.57 -23.08
CA ARG A 430 12.51 10.94 -22.71
C ARG A 430 12.08 12.29 -23.33
N GLY A 431 13.03 13.14 -23.75
CA GLY A 431 12.74 14.38 -24.47
C GLY A 431 11.94 15.41 -23.66
N PHE A 432 12.04 15.42 -22.33
CA PHE A 432 11.24 16.28 -21.45
C PHE A 432 11.41 17.77 -21.75
N ALA A 433 12.64 18.23 -21.99
CA ALA A 433 12.95 19.65 -22.26
C ALA A 433 12.10 20.23 -23.40
N ALA A 434 12.05 19.49 -24.52
CA ALA A 434 11.36 19.91 -25.76
C ALA A 434 9.86 19.64 -25.76
N ALA A 435 9.33 18.94 -24.76
CA ALA A 435 7.93 18.54 -24.72
C ALA A 435 6.99 19.72 -24.40
N SER A 436 5.78 19.71 -24.96
CA SER A 436 4.70 20.62 -24.56
C SER A 436 4.29 20.38 -23.10
N SER A 437 3.62 21.35 -22.45
CA SER A 437 3.17 21.21 -21.06
C SER A 437 2.32 19.95 -20.84
N THR A 438 1.41 19.62 -21.75
CA THR A 438 0.59 18.41 -21.68
C THR A 438 1.46 17.15 -21.78
N ASN A 439 2.43 17.13 -22.70
CA ASN A 439 3.35 16.00 -22.82
C ASN A 439 4.29 15.88 -21.63
N LYS A 440 4.70 16.98 -21.00
CA LYS A 440 5.47 16.97 -19.75
C LYS A 440 4.69 16.31 -18.62
N LEU A 441 3.40 16.61 -18.46
CA LEU A 441 2.54 15.93 -17.47
C LEU A 441 2.39 14.43 -17.76
N LYS A 442 2.26 14.06 -19.05
CA LYS A 442 2.27 12.66 -19.48
C LYS A 442 3.58 11.96 -19.10
N LEU A 443 4.73 12.57 -19.42
CA LEU A 443 6.04 12.00 -19.08
C LEU A 443 6.23 11.83 -17.57
N ILE A 444 5.81 12.82 -16.76
CA ILE A 444 5.85 12.71 -15.31
C ILE A 444 4.97 11.54 -14.84
N GLY A 445 3.75 11.42 -15.35
CA GLY A 445 2.83 10.35 -14.96
C GLY A 445 3.35 8.97 -15.35
N GLU A 446 3.96 8.82 -16.52
CA GLU A 446 4.60 7.57 -16.97
C GLU A 446 5.79 7.19 -16.09
N GLU A 447 6.67 8.14 -15.77
CA GLU A 447 7.82 7.87 -14.89
C GLU A 447 7.39 7.62 -13.45
N TYR A 448 6.34 8.29 -12.96
CA TYR A 448 5.77 8.02 -11.64
C TYR A 448 5.19 6.60 -11.58
N TRP A 449 4.48 6.17 -12.61
CA TRP A 449 3.99 4.81 -12.76
C TRP A 449 5.13 3.79 -12.69
N ALA A 450 6.20 3.98 -13.46
CA ALA A 450 7.35 3.08 -13.43
C ALA A 450 8.14 3.13 -12.11
N ALA A 451 8.20 4.30 -11.44
CA ALA A 451 8.88 4.48 -10.15
C ALA A 451 8.13 3.83 -8.98
N THR A 452 6.81 3.67 -9.10
CA THR A 452 5.94 3.10 -8.06
C THR A 452 5.59 1.62 -8.29
N TYR A 453 6.29 0.93 -9.18
CA TYR A 453 6.22 -0.52 -9.30
C TYR A 453 6.51 -1.19 -7.94
N LEU A 454 5.76 -2.19 -7.54
CA LEU A 454 5.66 -2.82 -6.22
C LEU A 454 4.91 -1.98 -5.16
N ASN A 455 4.67 -0.70 -5.39
CA ASN A 455 3.77 0.15 -4.60
C ASN A 455 2.51 0.48 -5.43
N ASP A 456 1.83 -0.57 -5.88
CA ASP A 456 0.81 -0.46 -6.92
C ASP A 456 -0.47 0.22 -6.45
N ILE A 457 -0.74 0.25 -5.14
CA ILE A 457 -1.83 1.05 -4.55
C ILE A 457 -1.57 2.53 -4.83
N GLU A 458 -0.33 3.02 -4.65
CA GLU A 458 0.03 4.40 -4.98
C GLU A 458 0.01 4.65 -6.48
N SER A 459 0.56 3.73 -7.26
CA SER A 459 0.56 3.81 -8.71
C SER A 459 -0.86 3.94 -9.27
N TRP A 460 -1.80 3.08 -8.82
CA TRP A 460 -3.19 3.13 -9.23
C TRP A 460 -3.90 4.42 -8.79
N SER A 461 -3.61 4.89 -7.58
CA SER A 461 -4.17 6.14 -7.06
C SER A 461 -3.69 7.35 -7.87
N ASN A 462 -2.39 7.43 -8.18
CA ASN A 462 -1.87 8.51 -9.01
C ASN A 462 -2.40 8.45 -10.45
N TRP A 463 -2.52 7.23 -11.03
CA TRP A 463 -3.11 7.04 -12.34
C TRP A 463 -4.56 7.53 -12.39
N ARG A 464 -5.40 7.21 -11.39
CA ARG A 464 -6.79 7.70 -11.32
C ARG A 464 -6.86 9.23 -11.32
N ARG A 465 -5.88 9.90 -10.70
CA ARG A 465 -5.79 11.36 -10.65
C ARG A 465 -5.32 11.98 -11.96
N THR A 466 -4.33 11.36 -12.62
CA THR A 466 -3.61 11.96 -13.75
C THR A 466 -4.09 11.44 -15.12
N GLY A 467 -4.59 10.22 -15.17
CA GLY A 467 -4.88 9.49 -16.42
C GLY A 467 -3.65 8.96 -17.14
N TYR A 468 -2.45 9.03 -16.55
CA TYR A 468 -1.21 8.60 -17.18
C TYR A 468 -0.52 7.47 -16.41
N PRO A 469 0.06 6.48 -17.14
CA PRO A 469 0.05 6.30 -18.60
C PRO A 469 -1.37 6.06 -19.15
N VAL A 470 -1.55 6.23 -20.46
CA VAL A 470 -2.84 5.90 -21.10
C VAL A 470 -2.97 4.38 -21.19
N LEU A 471 -3.76 3.81 -20.31
CA LEU A 471 -4.01 2.37 -20.22
C LEU A 471 -5.30 1.99 -20.96
N LYS A 472 -5.31 0.77 -21.51
CA LYS A 472 -6.52 0.21 -22.14
C LYS A 472 -7.24 -0.68 -21.13
N PRO A 473 -8.57 -0.52 -20.95
CA PRO A 473 -9.36 -1.42 -20.12
C PRO A 473 -9.34 -2.86 -20.65
N THR A 474 -9.58 -3.82 -19.77
CA THR A 474 -9.81 -5.22 -20.18
C THR A 474 -11.11 -5.36 -20.98
N ASN A 475 -11.11 -6.28 -21.95
CA ASN A 475 -12.28 -6.66 -22.72
C ASN A 475 -12.96 -7.94 -22.20
N ASP A 476 -12.62 -8.43 -21.01
CA ASP A 476 -13.24 -9.64 -20.45
C ASP A 476 -14.77 -9.45 -20.35
N PRO A 477 -15.57 -10.32 -20.97
CA PRO A 477 -17.03 -10.22 -20.90
C PRO A 477 -17.60 -10.50 -19.51
N ASN A 478 -16.83 -11.12 -18.61
CA ASN A 478 -17.23 -11.46 -17.25
C ASN A 478 -16.84 -10.38 -16.22
N ARG A 479 -16.29 -9.23 -16.67
CA ARG A 479 -15.94 -8.13 -15.78
C ARG A 479 -17.16 -7.66 -14.96
N PHE A 480 -16.94 -7.41 -13.69
CA PHE A 480 -17.99 -7.00 -12.76
C PHE A 480 -18.25 -5.50 -12.89
N GLU A 481 -19.38 -5.10 -13.47
CA GLU A 481 -19.87 -3.71 -13.60
C GLU A 481 -18.89 -2.69 -14.23
N ALA A 482 -17.65 -3.08 -14.49
CA ALA A 482 -16.61 -2.15 -14.92
C ALA A 482 -16.49 -2.11 -16.45
N ASN A 483 -16.78 -0.94 -17.04
CA ASN A 483 -16.55 -0.66 -18.46
C ASN A 483 -15.15 -0.09 -18.72
N GLU A 484 -14.52 0.42 -17.66
CA GLU A 484 -13.21 1.03 -17.63
C GLU A 484 -12.40 0.40 -16.48
N ILE A 485 -11.15 0.81 -16.30
CA ILE A 485 -10.36 0.41 -15.15
C ILE A 485 -11.07 0.90 -13.88
N PRO A 486 -11.27 0.03 -12.87
CA PRO A 486 -11.98 0.39 -11.65
C PRO A 486 -11.45 1.65 -10.97
N ARG A 487 -12.36 2.41 -10.36
CA ARG A 487 -12.06 3.70 -9.69
C ARG A 487 -11.89 3.57 -8.17
N ARG A 488 -12.35 2.46 -7.59
CA ARG A 488 -12.20 2.11 -6.18
C ARG A 488 -12.36 0.61 -5.96
N LEU A 489 -12.01 0.12 -4.78
CA LEU A 489 -12.42 -1.19 -4.28
C LEU A 489 -13.78 -1.09 -3.58
N ILE A 490 -14.49 -2.21 -3.53
CA ILE A 490 -15.77 -2.34 -2.80
C ILE A 490 -15.44 -2.62 -1.34
N TYR A 491 -16.18 -2.03 -0.42
CA TYR A 491 -16.01 -2.19 1.02
C TYR A 491 -16.03 -3.65 1.47
N TRP A 492 -15.48 -3.91 2.63
CA TRP A 492 -15.60 -5.19 3.29
C TRP A 492 -17.07 -5.53 3.55
N GLU A 493 -17.51 -6.68 3.04
CA GLU A 493 -18.94 -7.04 3.06
C GLU A 493 -19.55 -7.14 4.45
N ASN A 494 -18.74 -7.46 5.48
CA ASN A 494 -19.25 -7.53 6.84
C ASN A 494 -19.67 -6.17 7.42
N GLU A 495 -19.26 -5.04 6.84
CA GLU A 495 -19.76 -3.72 7.24
C GLU A 495 -21.27 -3.58 7.03
N ILE A 496 -21.83 -4.29 6.04
CA ILE A 496 -23.27 -4.33 5.79
C ILE A 496 -24.05 -4.87 6.99
N SER A 497 -23.48 -5.80 7.75
CA SER A 497 -24.09 -6.43 8.91
C SER A 497 -23.59 -5.88 10.25
N SER A 498 -22.29 -5.53 10.32
CA SER A 498 -21.66 -5.11 11.58
C SER A 498 -21.85 -3.61 11.87
N ASN A 499 -21.93 -2.76 10.83
CA ASN A 499 -22.10 -1.30 10.98
C ASN A 499 -23.08 -0.71 9.95
N PRO A 500 -24.30 -1.28 9.80
CA PRO A 500 -25.19 -1.03 8.67
C PRO A 500 -25.60 0.43 8.49
N ALA A 501 -25.84 1.14 9.59
CA ALA A 501 -26.29 2.53 9.54
C ALA A 501 -25.21 3.47 8.99
N ASN A 502 -23.98 3.37 9.48
CA ASN A 502 -22.88 4.22 9.04
C ASN A 502 -22.38 3.81 7.64
N TYR A 503 -22.37 2.50 7.33
CA TYR A 503 -22.10 2.01 5.97
C TYR A 503 -23.09 2.62 4.97
N LYS A 504 -24.39 2.56 5.26
CA LYS A 504 -25.43 3.13 4.37
C LYS A 504 -25.24 4.62 4.13
N ILE A 505 -24.90 5.39 5.17
CA ILE A 505 -24.64 6.83 5.05
C ILE A 505 -23.47 7.09 4.07
N ALA A 506 -22.38 6.34 4.18
CA ALA A 506 -21.23 6.47 3.30
C ALA A 506 -21.58 6.12 1.84
N VAL A 507 -22.26 4.99 1.63
CA VAL A 507 -22.66 4.52 0.30
C VAL A 507 -23.60 5.51 -0.38
N ASP A 508 -24.60 6.03 0.34
CA ASP A 508 -25.54 7.03 -0.17
C ASP A 508 -24.83 8.34 -0.57
N ARG A 509 -23.89 8.79 0.28
CA ARG A 509 -23.11 10.01 0.02
C ARG A 509 -22.23 9.89 -1.22
N MET A 510 -21.54 8.76 -1.38
CA MET A 510 -20.67 8.50 -2.55
C MET A 510 -21.47 8.18 -3.83
N GLY A 511 -22.76 7.82 -3.74
CA GLY A 511 -23.57 7.41 -4.88
C GLY A 511 -23.45 5.93 -5.25
N GLY A 512 -23.00 5.09 -4.32
CA GLY A 512 -22.94 3.63 -4.47
C GLY A 512 -21.63 3.01 -3.98
N ASP A 513 -21.67 1.71 -3.70
CA ASP A 513 -20.50 0.88 -3.37
C ASP A 513 -20.17 -0.02 -4.57
N LYS A 514 -19.57 0.57 -5.61
CA LYS A 514 -19.28 -0.07 -6.89
C LYS A 514 -17.87 0.24 -7.37
N PHE A 515 -17.30 -0.61 -8.19
CA PHE A 515 -15.99 -0.38 -8.80
C PHE A 515 -15.88 0.94 -9.55
N MET A 516 -16.96 1.38 -10.19
CA MET A 516 -16.98 2.61 -11.00
C MET A 516 -17.38 3.86 -10.22
N THR A 517 -17.75 3.75 -8.94
CA THR A 517 -18.02 4.91 -8.09
C THR A 517 -16.72 5.68 -7.87
N LYS A 518 -16.69 6.95 -8.30
CA LYS A 518 -15.53 7.82 -8.11
C LYS A 518 -15.44 8.30 -6.68
N THR A 519 -14.24 8.36 -6.18
CA THR A 519 -13.94 8.98 -4.89
C THR A 519 -13.89 10.51 -5.04
N TRP A 520 -13.97 11.27 -3.95
CA TRP A 520 -14.02 12.74 -3.98
C TRP A 520 -12.89 13.35 -4.80
N TRP A 521 -11.63 13.00 -4.54
CA TRP A 521 -10.49 13.57 -5.28
C TRP A 521 -10.40 13.09 -6.74
N ASP A 522 -11.09 12.04 -7.09
CA ASP A 522 -11.21 11.50 -8.46
C ASP A 522 -12.40 12.13 -9.22
N GLY A 523 -13.00 13.18 -8.70
CA GLY A 523 -14.14 13.88 -9.28
C GLY A 523 -15.49 13.26 -8.94
N GLY A 524 -15.57 12.47 -7.85
CA GLY A 524 -16.82 12.02 -7.23
C GLY A 524 -17.47 13.08 -6.34
N LYS A 525 -18.50 12.64 -5.57
CA LYS A 525 -19.22 13.50 -4.61
C LYS A 525 -18.43 13.67 -3.31
#